data_26e4162c7b47341beee06b44c088221d
#
_entry.id   26e4162c7b47341beee06b44c088221d
#
_cell.length_a   1.000
_cell.length_b   1.000
_cell.length_c   1.000
_cell.angle_alpha   90.00
_cell.angle_beta   90.00
_cell.angle_gamma   90.00
#
_symmetry.space_group_name_H-M   'P 1'
#
loop_
_entity.id
_entity.type
_entity.pdbx_description
1 polymer ?
#
loop_
_entity_poly.entity_id
_entity_poly.type
_entity_poly.pdbx_seq_one_letter_code
_entity_poly.pdbx_strand_id
1 'polypeptide(L)'
;VVAANWFGSQEVAENIETQSGIQKSDNYLHIMVMGVDRRNDDAGRSDTLMAVTVNKDAGTAQILSLPRDTRVQIEGNGYDKINHAYAYGGHKLTRKTVEKLLGVPMDYYVLVDIQAFERIIDALDGVDINVEKRMYYEDPWDDDGGLVIDLYPGMQHMDGKKAIQYVRFRDGEGDIGRIARQQHFMQAVMEKMLSPSVVPKLPKLMEEIQSAVETDMPLTEMVSLAQLLPSIREHGMI
;
A
#
# COMPACT_ATOMS: atom_id res chain seq x y z
N VAL A 1 9.96 7.78 22.96
CA VAL A 1 9.31 7.56 24.28
C VAL A 1 7.79 7.38 24.15
N VAL A 2 7.28 6.86 23.01
CA VAL A 2 5.82 6.61 22.80
C VAL A 2 5.53 5.12 22.56
N ALA A 3 6.51 4.22 22.62
CA ALA A 3 6.33 2.80 22.37
C ALA A 3 6.07 1.95 23.65
N ALA A 4 5.91 2.55 24.81
CA ALA A 4 5.87 1.79 26.08
C ALA A 4 4.47 1.54 26.65
N ASN A 5 3.39 2.03 26.05
CA ASN A 5 2.03 1.88 26.58
C ASN A 5 1.11 0.90 25.82
N TRP A 6 1.63 0.09 24.90
CA TRP A 6 0.81 -0.88 24.17
C TRP A 6 0.64 -2.24 24.88
N PHE A 7 1.35 -2.50 25.98
CA PHE A 7 1.27 -3.78 26.71
C PHE A 7 0.50 -3.68 28.04
N GLY A 8 -0.47 -2.80 28.13
CA GLY A 8 -1.37 -2.68 29.27
C GLY A 8 -2.55 -3.66 29.20
N SER A 9 -2.43 -4.77 29.92
CA SER A 9 -3.45 -5.64 30.54
C SER A 9 -4.34 -6.51 29.63
N GLN A 10 -4.26 -7.81 29.90
CA GLN A 10 -5.18 -8.86 29.45
C GLN A 10 -6.67 -8.55 29.75
N GLU A 11 -6.98 -7.74 30.75
CA GLU A 11 -8.34 -7.29 31.09
C GLU A 11 -8.99 -6.39 30.04
N VAL A 12 -8.21 -5.66 29.23
CA VAL A 12 -8.75 -4.85 28.13
C VAL A 12 -9.11 -5.73 26.93
N ALA A 13 -8.40 -6.83 26.72
CA ALA A 13 -8.67 -7.76 25.63
C ALA A 13 -9.97 -8.56 25.86
N GLU A 14 -10.27 -9.00 27.08
CA GLU A 14 -11.51 -9.74 27.40
C GLU A 14 -12.78 -8.85 27.33
N ASN A 15 -12.66 -7.55 27.59
CA ASN A 15 -13.79 -6.62 27.46
C ASN A 15 -14.08 -6.20 26.00
N ILE A 16 -13.13 -6.38 25.09
CA ILE A 16 -13.32 -6.08 23.66
C ILE A 16 -14.07 -7.22 22.95
N GLU A 17 -13.89 -8.48 23.38
CA GLU A 17 -14.60 -9.63 22.79
C GLU A 17 -16.11 -9.63 23.06
N THR A 18 -16.58 -8.93 24.09
CA THR A 18 -18.00 -8.93 24.47
C THR A 18 -18.80 -7.73 23.90
N GLN A 19 -18.16 -6.76 23.26
CA GLN A 19 -18.83 -5.58 22.68
C GLN A 19 -18.61 -5.39 21.18
N SER A 20 -17.94 -6.28 20.48
CA SER A 20 -17.71 -6.11 19.03
C SER A 20 -18.88 -6.64 18.19
N GLY A 21 -20.07 -6.07 18.38
CA GLY A 21 -20.92 -5.80 17.26
C GLY A 21 -20.28 -4.61 16.51
N ILE A 22 -19.20 -4.85 15.74
CA ILE A 22 -18.64 -3.84 14.86
C ILE A 22 -19.72 -3.54 13.83
N GLN A 23 -20.51 -2.49 14.08
CA GLN A 23 -21.43 -1.98 13.07
C GLN A 23 -20.53 -1.47 11.93
N LYS A 24 -20.65 -2.11 10.78
CA LYS A 24 -20.14 -1.60 9.53
C LYS A 24 -20.72 -0.20 9.37
N SER A 25 -19.93 0.82 9.64
CA SER A 25 -20.35 2.20 9.40
C SER A 25 -20.31 2.38 7.89
N ASP A 26 -21.44 2.59 7.25
CA ASP A 26 -21.56 2.79 5.80
C ASP A 26 -20.68 3.96 5.28
N ASN A 27 -20.16 4.78 6.19
CA ASN A 27 -19.37 5.97 5.91
C ASN A 27 -17.85 5.70 5.79
N TYR A 28 -17.38 4.53 6.27
CA TYR A 28 -15.99 4.15 6.17
C TYR A 28 -15.79 3.01 5.19
N LEU A 29 -14.78 3.14 4.37
CA LEU A 29 -14.35 2.11 3.44
C LEU A 29 -12.92 1.70 3.78
N HIS A 30 -12.70 0.41 4.02
CA HIS A 30 -11.39 -0.14 4.34
C HIS A 30 -10.86 -0.96 3.17
N ILE A 31 -9.69 -0.60 2.67
CA ILE A 31 -9.05 -1.22 1.52
C ILE A 31 -7.69 -1.76 1.93
N MET A 32 -7.48 -3.06 1.73
CA MET A 32 -6.17 -3.67 1.91
C MET A 32 -5.37 -3.56 0.61
N VAL A 33 -4.22 -2.89 0.66
CA VAL A 33 -3.31 -2.75 -0.48
C VAL A 33 -2.07 -3.59 -0.24
N MET A 34 -1.75 -4.44 -1.20
CA MET A 34 -0.59 -5.34 -1.16
C MET A 34 0.30 -5.12 -2.38
N GLY A 35 1.59 -4.87 -2.12
CA GLY A 35 2.63 -4.96 -3.12
C GLY A 35 3.28 -6.34 -3.05
N VAL A 36 3.26 -7.08 -4.15
CA VAL A 36 3.80 -8.45 -4.20
C VAL A 36 4.92 -8.54 -5.23
N ASP A 37 5.96 -9.26 -4.87
CA ASP A 37 7.01 -9.67 -5.78
C ASP A 37 6.74 -11.15 -6.15
N ARG A 38 6.10 -11.37 -7.28
CA ARG A 38 5.83 -12.71 -7.81
C ARG A 38 6.99 -13.11 -8.70
N ARG A 39 7.73 -14.16 -8.30
CA ARG A 39 8.76 -14.80 -9.13
C ARG A 39 8.17 -16.06 -9.76
N ASN A 40 8.66 -16.42 -10.93
CA ASN A 40 8.08 -17.42 -11.84
C ASN A 40 7.66 -18.77 -11.21
N ASP A 41 8.18 -19.16 -10.03
CA ASP A 41 7.87 -20.41 -9.33
C ASP A 41 7.54 -20.24 -7.84
N ASP A 42 7.43 -19.02 -7.32
CA ASP A 42 7.11 -18.76 -5.91
C ASP A 42 5.76 -18.03 -5.80
N ALA A 43 4.93 -18.43 -4.84
CA ALA A 43 3.67 -17.74 -4.51
C ALA A 43 3.87 -16.24 -4.22
N GLY A 44 5.13 -15.81 -4.09
CA GLY A 44 5.52 -14.46 -3.76
C GLY A 44 5.33 -14.15 -2.27
N ARG A 45 5.86 -13.01 -1.86
CA ARG A 45 5.65 -12.44 -0.52
C ARG A 45 5.11 -11.03 -0.68
N SER A 46 4.25 -10.62 0.22
CA SER A 46 3.86 -9.22 0.26
C SER A 46 4.99 -8.42 0.92
N ASP A 47 5.73 -7.65 0.12
CA ASP A 47 6.78 -6.76 0.63
C ASP A 47 6.22 -5.43 1.12
N THR A 48 5.07 -5.04 0.63
CA THR A 48 4.30 -3.87 1.06
C THR A 48 2.89 -4.31 1.44
N LEU A 49 2.44 -3.91 2.63
CA LEU A 49 1.10 -4.16 3.12
C LEU A 49 0.58 -2.89 3.80
N MET A 50 -0.54 -2.37 3.32
CA MET A 50 -1.18 -1.17 3.84
C MET A 50 -2.67 -1.40 4.04
N ALA A 51 -3.23 -0.76 5.06
CA ALA A 51 -4.66 -0.57 5.22
C ALA A 51 -5.00 0.90 4.95
N VAL A 52 -5.85 1.14 3.97
CA VAL A 52 -6.35 2.46 3.60
C VAL A 52 -7.78 2.57 4.10
N THR A 53 -8.06 3.56 4.93
CA THR A 53 -9.40 3.87 5.43
C THR A 53 -9.86 5.19 4.85
N VAL A 54 -10.96 5.17 4.10
CA VAL A 54 -11.58 6.36 3.53
C VAL A 54 -12.87 6.67 4.28
N ASN A 55 -12.98 7.88 4.83
CA ASN A 55 -14.24 8.42 5.32
C ASN A 55 -14.91 9.18 4.18
N LYS A 56 -15.99 8.61 3.63
CA LYS A 56 -16.69 9.17 2.46
C LYS A 56 -17.39 10.49 2.78
N ASP A 57 -17.92 10.64 3.99
CA ASP A 57 -18.65 11.86 4.39
C ASP A 57 -17.69 13.01 4.68
N ALA A 58 -16.60 12.73 5.39
CA ALA A 58 -15.61 13.73 5.71
C ALA A 58 -14.66 14.02 4.54
N GLY A 59 -14.63 13.17 3.50
CA GLY A 59 -13.69 13.27 2.40
C GLY A 59 -12.24 13.19 2.86
N THR A 60 -11.94 12.31 3.81
CA THR A 60 -10.59 12.10 4.36
C THR A 60 -10.11 10.68 4.11
N ALA A 61 -8.80 10.49 4.05
CA ALA A 61 -8.18 9.17 3.96
C ALA A 61 -7.04 9.01 4.96
N GLN A 62 -6.90 7.80 5.50
CA GLN A 62 -5.80 7.40 6.38
C GLN A 62 -5.09 6.20 5.77
N ILE A 63 -3.76 6.20 5.82
CA ILE A 63 -2.94 5.08 5.36
C ILE A 63 -2.12 4.54 6.51
N LEU A 64 -2.37 3.29 6.86
CA LEU A 64 -1.61 2.55 7.86
C LEU A 64 -0.72 1.53 7.14
N SER A 65 0.59 1.75 7.16
CA SER A 65 1.56 0.76 6.69
C SER A 65 1.78 -0.31 7.75
N LEU A 66 1.65 -1.57 7.37
CA LEU A 66 1.89 -2.74 8.22
C LEU A 66 3.28 -3.31 7.89
N PRO A 67 4.27 -3.21 8.81
CA PRO A 67 5.60 -3.76 8.56
C PRO A 67 5.53 -5.26 8.27
N ARG A 68 6.17 -5.72 7.21
CA ARG A 68 6.14 -7.12 6.74
C ARG A 68 6.58 -8.15 7.79
N ASP A 69 7.43 -7.73 8.72
CA ASP A 69 7.98 -8.57 9.81
C ASP A 69 7.10 -8.53 11.08
N THR A 70 5.94 -7.86 11.05
CA THR A 70 5.00 -7.81 12.18
C THR A 70 4.60 -9.23 12.56
N ARG A 71 4.82 -9.60 13.84
CA ARG A 71 4.46 -10.92 14.36
C ARG A 71 2.96 -10.97 14.64
N VAL A 72 2.26 -11.84 13.93
CA VAL A 72 0.80 -12.00 14.00
C VAL A 72 0.42 -13.46 14.11
N GLN A 73 -0.80 -13.73 14.57
CA GLN A 73 -1.38 -15.07 14.49
C GLN A 73 -2.05 -15.27 13.14
N ILE A 74 -1.54 -16.22 12.35
CA ILE A 74 -2.07 -16.60 11.04
C ILE A 74 -2.90 -17.86 11.20
N GLU A 75 -4.14 -17.85 10.72
CA GLU A 75 -5.05 -18.97 10.81
C GLU A 75 -4.44 -20.22 10.17
N GLY A 76 -4.44 -21.34 10.91
CA GLY A 76 -3.85 -22.62 10.45
C GLY A 76 -2.33 -22.71 10.51
N ASN A 77 -1.58 -21.59 10.76
CA ASN A 77 -0.13 -21.56 10.72
C ASN A 77 0.53 -21.04 12.02
N GLY A 78 -0.26 -20.66 13.04
CA GLY A 78 0.27 -20.17 14.30
C GLY A 78 0.80 -18.74 14.22
N TYR A 79 1.82 -18.42 15.06
CA TYR A 79 2.44 -17.09 15.07
C TYR A 79 3.60 -17.01 14.10
N ASP A 80 3.52 -16.08 13.14
CA ASP A 80 4.57 -15.82 12.15
C ASP A 80 4.55 -14.35 11.71
N LYS A 81 5.44 -13.99 10.77
CA LYS A 81 5.48 -12.68 10.12
C LYS A 81 4.24 -12.49 9.23
N ILE A 82 3.67 -11.29 9.25
CA ILE A 82 2.43 -10.99 8.52
C ILE A 82 2.55 -11.24 7.00
N ASN A 83 3.74 -11.00 6.42
CA ASN A 83 3.98 -11.24 4.99
C ASN A 83 3.92 -12.71 4.58
N HIS A 84 4.10 -13.65 5.54
CA HIS A 84 3.96 -15.08 5.28
C HIS A 84 2.49 -15.50 5.10
N ALA A 85 1.53 -14.70 5.57
CA ALA A 85 0.11 -14.97 5.32
C ALA A 85 -0.21 -15.04 3.82
N TYR A 86 0.46 -14.20 3.01
CA TYR A 86 0.32 -14.23 1.56
C TYR A 86 0.91 -15.52 0.95
N ALA A 87 2.09 -15.92 1.38
CA ALA A 87 2.73 -17.15 0.92
C ALA A 87 1.93 -18.41 1.28
N TYR A 88 1.26 -18.43 2.45
CA TYR A 88 0.48 -19.57 2.92
C TYR A 88 -0.92 -19.67 2.30
N GLY A 89 -1.58 -18.55 2.00
CA GLY A 89 -2.97 -18.57 1.56
C GLY A 89 -3.41 -17.35 0.72
N GLY A 90 -2.46 -16.67 0.09
CA GLY A 90 -2.72 -15.56 -0.81
C GLY A 90 -3.44 -14.37 -0.15
N HIS A 91 -4.10 -13.56 -0.96
CA HIS A 91 -4.83 -12.37 -0.49
C HIS A 91 -5.93 -12.70 0.52
N LYS A 92 -6.57 -13.87 0.42
CA LYS A 92 -7.67 -14.28 1.32
C LYS A 92 -7.20 -14.48 2.76
N LEU A 93 -6.07 -15.19 2.95
CA LEU A 93 -5.51 -15.41 4.27
C LEU A 93 -4.87 -14.14 4.84
N THR A 94 -4.25 -13.33 3.96
CA THR A 94 -3.72 -12.00 4.34
C THR A 94 -4.84 -11.10 4.84
N ARG A 95 -5.99 -11.02 4.13
CA ARG A 95 -7.16 -10.23 4.54
C ARG A 95 -7.63 -10.64 5.94
N LYS A 96 -7.89 -11.93 6.18
CA LYS A 96 -8.29 -12.44 7.50
C LYS A 96 -7.29 -12.09 8.60
N THR A 97 -5.99 -12.16 8.27
CA THR A 97 -4.93 -11.84 9.23
C THR A 97 -4.91 -10.36 9.57
N VAL A 98 -5.08 -9.48 8.56
CA VAL A 98 -5.15 -8.02 8.75
C VAL A 98 -6.41 -7.62 9.51
N GLU A 99 -7.58 -8.17 9.15
CA GLU A 99 -8.85 -7.94 9.85
C GLU A 99 -8.76 -8.32 11.32
N LYS A 100 -8.14 -9.48 11.62
CA LYS A 100 -7.91 -9.91 13.00
C LYS A 100 -6.96 -8.99 13.76
N LEU A 101 -5.89 -8.50 13.10
CA LEU A 101 -4.91 -7.60 13.71
C LEU A 101 -5.50 -6.23 14.01
N LEU A 102 -6.28 -5.67 13.09
CA LEU A 102 -6.80 -4.31 13.18
C LEU A 102 -8.19 -4.24 13.86
N GLY A 103 -8.91 -5.36 13.95
CA GLY A 103 -10.26 -5.41 14.49
C GLY A 103 -11.32 -4.77 13.61
N VAL A 104 -11.02 -4.53 12.32
CA VAL A 104 -11.94 -3.93 11.34
C VAL A 104 -11.99 -4.79 10.07
N PRO A 105 -13.16 -4.93 9.41
CA PRO A 105 -13.27 -5.64 8.14
C PRO A 105 -12.55 -4.89 7.03
N MET A 106 -12.00 -5.61 6.05
CA MET A 106 -11.48 -5.03 4.80
C MET A 106 -12.56 -5.21 3.72
N ASP A 107 -13.12 -4.11 3.22
CA ASP A 107 -14.18 -4.16 2.20
C ASP A 107 -13.64 -4.65 0.87
N TYR A 108 -12.45 -4.16 0.48
CA TYR A 108 -11.79 -4.54 -0.75
C TYR A 108 -10.31 -4.83 -0.55
N TYR A 109 -9.72 -5.50 -1.53
CA TYR A 109 -8.27 -5.59 -1.65
C TYR A 109 -7.80 -5.07 -3.00
N VAL A 110 -6.57 -4.59 -3.03
CA VAL A 110 -5.84 -4.22 -4.24
C VAL A 110 -4.47 -4.88 -4.16
N LEU A 111 -4.15 -5.73 -5.12
CA LEU A 111 -2.87 -6.40 -5.22
C LEU A 111 -2.15 -5.86 -6.44
N VAL A 112 -0.95 -5.34 -6.21
CA VAL A 112 -0.11 -4.68 -7.21
C VAL A 112 1.20 -5.45 -7.31
N ASP A 113 1.49 -6.03 -8.45
CA ASP A 113 2.83 -6.53 -8.77
C ASP A 113 3.69 -5.44 -9.42
N ILE A 114 4.96 -5.77 -9.65
CA ILE A 114 5.93 -4.82 -10.22
C ILE A 114 5.47 -4.32 -11.60
N GLN A 115 4.93 -5.19 -12.44
CA GLN A 115 4.46 -4.84 -13.79
C GLN A 115 3.21 -3.96 -13.74
N ALA A 116 2.28 -4.25 -12.82
CA ALA A 116 1.12 -3.42 -12.57
C ALA A 116 1.53 -2.03 -12.09
N PHE A 117 2.49 -1.97 -11.14
CA PHE A 117 3.02 -0.70 -10.63
C PHE A 117 3.61 0.15 -11.77
N GLU A 118 4.48 -0.42 -12.62
CA GLU A 118 5.03 0.28 -13.79
C GLU A 118 3.93 0.86 -14.67
N ARG A 119 2.96 0.03 -15.05
CA ARG A 119 1.85 0.46 -15.92
C ARG A 119 1.00 1.58 -15.31
N ILE A 120 0.74 1.52 -14.00
CA ILE A 120 -0.02 2.56 -13.30
C ILE A 120 0.73 3.90 -13.35
N ILE A 121 2.02 3.90 -13.08
CA ILE A 121 2.82 5.12 -13.10
C ILE A 121 2.96 5.68 -14.52
N ASP A 122 3.16 4.83 -15.51
CA ASP A 122 3.22 5.24 -16.92
C ASP A 122 1.86 5.79 -17.41
N ALA A 123 0.73 5.22 -16.98
CA ALA A 123 -0.61 5.71 -17.29
C ALA A 123 -0.88 7.10 -16.68
N LEU A 124 -0.24 7.43 -15.55
CA LEU A 124 -0.24 8.76 -14.94
C LEU A 124 0.67 9.76 -15.67
N ASP A 125 1.41 9.34 -16.69
CA ASP A 125 2.47 10.12 -17.31
C ASP A 125 3.58 10.46 -16.30
N GLY A 126 3.96 9.48 -15.47
CA GLY A 126 5.00 9.59 -14.47
C GLY A 126 4.66 10.49 -13.27
N VAL A 127 5.56 10.53 -12.30
CA VAL A 127 5.48 11.38 -11.11
C VAL A 127 6.78 12.16 -10.91
N ASP A 128 6.68 13.37 -10.35
CA ASP A 128 7.84 14.18 -10.02
C ASP A 128 8.22 13.99 -8.56
N ILE A 129 9.45 13.53 -8.31
CA ILE A 129 9.99 13.22 -6.98
C ILE A 129 11.30 13.98 -6.75
N ASN A 130 11.41 14.61 -5.59
CA ASN A 130 12.68 15.13 -5.13
C ASN A 130 13.46 14.00 -4.43
N VAL A 131 14.44 13.43 -5.14
CA VAL A 131 15.32 12.38 -4.61
C VAL A 131 16.25 13.01 -3.58
N GLU A 132 16.17 12.55 -2.34
CA GLU A 132 16.84 13.16 -1.19
C GLU A 132 18.36 12.95 -1.17
N LYS A 133 18.82 11.85 -1.77
CA LYS A 133 20.25 11.46 -1.79
C LYS A 133 20.59 10.61 -2.99
N ARG A 134 21.88 10.38 -3.22
CA ARG A 134 22.34 9.40 -4.21
C ARG A 134 21.86 8.00 -3.83
N MET A 135 21.16 7.34 -4.73
CA MET A 135 20.70 5.95 -4.59
C MET A 135 21.40 5.12 -5.65
N TYR A 136 22.33 4.27 -5.22
CA TYR A 136 23.01 3.33 -6.09
C TYR A 136 23.02 1.95 -5.46
N TYR A 137 22.52 0.98 -6.19
CA TYR A 137 22.54 -0.42 -5.80
C TYR A 137 22.52 -1.28 -7.06
N GLU A 138 23.31 -2.33 -7.07
CA GLU A 138 23.36 -3.28 -8.17
C GLU A 138 23.32 -4.70 -7.59
N ASP A 139 22.38 -5.49 -8.07
CA ASP A 139 22.27 -6.91 -7.77
C ASP A 139 21.98 -7.68 -9.07
N PRO A 140 23.03 -8.31 -9.65
CA PRO A 140 22.88 -9.07 -10.89
C PRO A 140 21.99 -10.32 -10.75
N TRP A 141 21.70 -10.74 -9.51
CA TRP A 141 20.95 -11.94 -9.19
C TRP A 141 19.50 -11.66 -8.77
N ASP A 142 19.12 -10.37 -8.65
CA ASP A 142 17.76 -9.98 -8.35
C ASP A 142 16.96 -9.91 -9.65
N ASP A 143 15.84 -10.67 -9.71
CA ASP A 143 14.96 -10.79 -10.88
C ASP A 143 15.60 -11.36 -12.17
N ASP A 144 14.81 -11.57 -13.24
CA ASP A 144 15.24 -12.04 -14.56
C ASP A 144 16.03 -10.97 -15.33
N GLY A 145 17.19 -10.58 -14.84
CA GLY A 145 18.05 -9.58 -15.48
C GLY A 145 18.79 -8.66 -14.51
N GLY A 146 18.61 -8.88 -13.21
CA GLY A 146 19.23 -8.10 -12.15
C GLY A 146 18.52 -6.79 -11.84
N LEU A 147 18.75 -6.26 -10.65
CA LEU A 147 18.26 -4.96 -10.22
C LEU A 147 19.40 -3.94 -10.28
N VAL A 148 19.20 -2.88 -11.05
CA VAL A 148 20.07 -1.71 -11.04
C VAL A 148 19.26 -0.51 -10.57
N ILE A 149 19.69 0.11 -9.48
CA ILE A 149 19.16 1.38 -8.97
C ILE A 149 20.23 2.43 -9.17
N ASP A 150 19.92 3.47 -9.92
CA ASP A 150 20.86 4.55 -10.24
C ASP A 150 20.14 5.89 -10.30
N LEU A 151 19.84 6.46 -9.11
CA LEU A 151 19.15 7.74 -8.99
C LEU A 151 20.05 8.78 -8.34
N TYR A 152 20.06 9.99 -8.92
CA TYR A 152 20.82 11.14 -8.43
C TYR A 152 19.93 12.03 -7.55
N PRO A 153 20.50 12.79 -6.60
CA PRO A 153 19.74 13.75 -5.81
C PRO A 153 19.08 14.83 -6.67
N GLY A 154 17.95 15.35 -6.21
CA GLY A 154 17.24 16.45 -6.84
C GLY A 154 15.90 16.04 -7.47
N MET A 155 15.21 17.01 -8.04
CA MET A 155 13.91 16.80 -8.67
C MET A 155 14.07 15.95 -9.93
N GLN A 156 13.35 14.85 -10.00
CA GLN A 156 13.36 13.93 -11.14
C GLN A 156 11.93 13.54 -11.51
N HIS A 157 11.69 13.52 -12.82
CA HIS A 157 10.50 12.89 -13.39
C HIS A 157 10.73 11.38 -13.47
N MET A 158 9.87 10.61 -12.81
CA MET A 158 9.97 9.15 -12.73
C MET A 158 8.87 8.50 -13.54
N ASP A 159 9.25 7.78 -14.58
CA ASP A 159 8.43 6.76 -15.21
C ASP A 159 8.28 5.54 -14.28
N GLY A 160 7.54 4.52 -14.72
CA GLY A 160 7.32 3.33 -13.92
C GLY A 160 8.61 2.63 -13.50
N LYS A 161 9.61 2.55 -14.39
CA LYS A 161 10.90 1.89 -14.10
C LYS A 161 11.72 2.63 -13.06
N LYS A 162 11.83 3.96 -13.17
CA LYS A 162 12.52 4.76 -12.16
C LYS A 162 11.78 4.78 -10.83
N ALA A 163 10.46 4.79 -10.87
CA ALA A 163 9.63 4.71 -9.68
C ALA A 163 9.90 3.42 -8.89
N ILE A 164 10.04 2.27 -9.56
CA ILE A 164 10.45 1.01 -8.92
C ILE A 164 11.82 1.13 -8.27
N GLN A 165 12.80 1.72 -8.92
CA GLN A 165 14.11 1.93 -8.34
C GLN A 165 14.01 2.73 -7.04
N TYR A 166 13.22 3.80 -7.02
CA TYR A 166 13.05 4.66 -5.87
C TYR A 166 12.39 3.93 -4.68
N VAL A 167 11.28 3.22 -4.91
CA VAL A 167 10.54 2.54 -3.83
C VAL A 167 11.22 1.26 -3.34
N ARG A 168 12.08 0.64 -4.15
CA ARG A 168 12.84 -0.57 -3.79
C ARG A 168 14.17 -0.27 -3.10
N PHE A 169 14.73 0.94 -3.25
CA PHE A 169 16.02 1.27 -2.69
C PHE A 169 16.06 1.04 -1.17
N ARG A 170 17.12 0.39 -0.72
CA ARG A 170 17.43 0.15 0.70
C ARG A 170 18.83 0.65 0.98
N ASP A 171 18.96 1.39 2.06
CA ASP A 171 20.23 1.88 2.58
C ASP A 171 20.47 1.37 4.01
N GLY A 172 21.46 1.95 4.67
CA GLY A 172 21.76 1.66 6.07
C GLY A 172 20.65 2.00 7.07
N GLU A 173 19.62 2.76 6.67
CA GLU A 173 18.44 3.07 7.48
C GLU A 173 17.44 1.89 7.51
N GLY A 174 17.66 0.87 6.69
CA GLY A 174 16.87 -0.35 6.67
C GLY A 174 15.42 -0.14 6.23
N ASP A 175 14.49 -0.84 6.89
CA ASP A 175 13.06 -0.81 6.52
C ASP A 175 12.39 0.53 6.83
N ILE A 176 12.85 1.30 7.81
CA ILE A 176 12.28 2.60 8.18
C ILE A 176 12.45 3.60 7.02
N GLY A 177 13.66 3.70 6.47
CA GLY A 177 13.92 4.57 5.32
C GLY A 177 13.13 4.16 4.08
N ARG A 178 12.94 2.86 3.85
CA ARG A 178 12.09 2.36 2.76
C ARG A 178 10.63 2.76 2.95
N ILE A 179 10.05 2.59 4.14
CA ILE A 179 8.66 2.96 4.44
C ILE A 179 8.46 4.46 4.21
N ALA A 180 9.37 5.31 4.69
CA ALA A 180 9.31 6.75 4.47
C ALA A 180 9.32 7.12 2.98
N ARG A 181 10.17 6.46 2.17
CA ARG A 181 10.20 6.67 0.71
C ARG A 181 8.91 6.21 0.03
N GLN A 182 8.35 5.08 0.44
CA GLN A 182 7.07 4.59 -0.09
C GLN A 182 5.92 5.57 0.23
N GLN A 183 5.89 6.14 1.44
CA GLN A 183 4.91 7.17 1.82
C GLN A 183 5.10 8.45 1.00
N HIS A 184 6.34 8.93 0.86
CA HIS A 184 6.65 10.10 0.01
C HIS A 184 6.26 9.87 -1.45
N PHE A 185 6.53 8.67 -1.98
CA PHE A 185 6.11 8.29 -3.32
C PHE A 185 4.58 8.28 -3.46
N MET A 186 3.86 7.70 -2.51
CA MET A 186 2.40 7.68 -2.51
C MET A 186 1.81 9.10 -2.49
N GLN A 187 2.41 10.01 -1.72
CA GLN A 187 2.04 11.42 -1.72
C GLN A 187 2.19 12.06 -3.11
N ALA A 188 3.32 11.83 -3.79
CA ALA A 188 3.55 12.36 -5.14
C ALA A 188 2.56 11.78 -6.17
N VAL A 189 2.21 10.49 -6.07
CA VAL A 189 1.16 9.88 -6.89
C VAL A 189 -0.19 10.56 -6.67
N MET A 190 -0.57 10.81 -5.41
CA MET A 190 -1.80 11.51 -5.07
C MET A 190 -1.82 12.94 -5.64
N GLU A 191 -0.74 13.68 -5.50
CA GLU A 191 -0.61 15.04 -6.07
C GLU A 191 -0.73 15.02 -7.59
N LYS A 192 -0.13 14.05 -8.26
CA LYS A 192 -0.24 13.87 -9.70
C LYS A 192 -1.68 13.56 -10.13
N MET A 193 -2.36 12.65 -9.44
CA MET A 193 -3.77 12.30 -9.72
C MET A 193 -4.70 13.51 -9.60
N LEU A 194 -4.38 14.44 -8.70
CA LEU A 194 -5.12 15.67 -8.47
C LEU A 194 -4.74 16.82 -9.40
N SER A 195 -3.75 16.61 -10.26
CA SER A 195 -3.33 17.65 -11.19
C SER A 195 -4.44 17.97 -12.20
N PRO A 196 -4.57 19.24 -12.63
CA PRO A 196 -5.58 19.66 -13.62
C PRO A 196 -5.52 18.88 -14.94
N SER A 197 -4.36 18.31 -15.28
CA SER A 197 -4.15 17.52 -16.48
C SER A 197 -4.68 16.09 -16.38
N VAL A 198 -4.76 15.54 -15.16
CA VAL A 198 -5.19 14.15 -14.88
C VAL A 198 -6.66 14.07 -14.48
N VAL A 199 -7.17 15.01 -13.69
CA VAL A 199 -8.56 15.01 -13.21
C VAL A 199 -9.61 14.73 -14.30
N PRO A 200 -9.56 15.33 -15.49
CA PRO A 200 -10.52 15.03 -16.56
C PRO A 200 -10.41 13.61 -17.13
N LYS A 201 -9.27 12.96 -16.93
CA LYS A 201 -8.96 11.62 -17.46
C LYS A 201 -9.17 10.50 -16.42
N LEU A 202 -9.53 10.84 -15.18
CA LEU A 202 -9.66 9.90 -14.07
C LEU A 202 -10.54 8.67 -14.40
N PRO A 203 -11.71 8.78 -15.05
CA PRO A 203 -12.50 7.58 -15.35
C PRO A 203 -11.75 6.58 -16.22
N LYS A 204 -11.10 7.04 -17.31
CA LYS A 204 -10.30 6.18 -18.18
C LYS A 204 -9.07 5.64 -17.45
N LEU A 205 -8.41 6.45 -16.64
CA LEU A 205 -7.28 6.02 -15.82
C LEU A 205 -7.69 4.91 -14.84
N MET A 206 -8.87 5.00 -14.23
CA MET A 206 -9.39 3.95 -13.34
C MET A 206 -9.65 2.63 -14.08
N GLU A 207 -10.10 2.67 -15.32
CA GLU A 207 -10.22 1.48 -16.17
C GLU A 207 -8.84 0.83 -16.42
N GLU A 208 -7.83 1.64 -16.73
CA GLU A 208 -6.46 1.17 -16.96
C GLU A 208 -5.86 0.58 -15.66
N ILE A 209 -6.04 1.25 -14.52
CA ILE A 209 -5.62 0.76 -13.21
C ILE A 209 -6.31 -0.56 -12.88
N GLN A 210 -7.63 -0.65 -13.03
CA GLN A 210 -8.38 -1.87 -12.76
C GLN A 210 -7.88 -3.05 -13.62
N SER A 211 -7.50 -2.79 -14.86
CA SER A 211 -6.94 -3.82 -15.75
C SER A 211 -5.53 -4.26 -15.36
N ALA A 212 -4.80 -3.41 -14.66
CA ALA A 212 -3.42 -3.65 -14.25
C ALA A 212 -3.30 -4.41 -12.92
N VAL A 213 -4.26 -4.21 -11.99
CA VAL A 213 -4.21 -4.78 -10.63
C VAL A 213 -5.14 -5.97 -10.47
N GLU A 214 -4.89 -6.80 -9.47
CA GLU A 214 -5.85 -7.81 -9.02
C GLU A 214 -6.66 -7.24 -7.86
N THR A 215 -7.98 -7.13 -8.03
CA THR A 215 -8.87 -6.52 -7.04
C THR A 215 -10.29 -7.07 -7.13
N ASP A 216 -11.00 -7.07 -6.00
CA ASP A 216 -12.45 -7.31 -5.93
C ASP A 216 -13.27 -6.00 -5.90
N MET A 217 -12.60 -4.83 -5.99
CA MET A 217 -13.27 -3.54 -6.03
C MET A 217 -13.89 -3.29 -7.41
N PRO A 218 -15.20 -3.01 -7.49
CA PRO A 218 -15.83 -2.67 -8.77
C PRO A 218 -15.34 -1.30 -9.30
N LEU A 219 -15.28 -1.16 -10.62
CA LEU A 219 -14.86 0.08 -11.28
C LEU A 219 -15.67 1.31 -10.82
N THR A 220 -16.96 1.12 -10.58
CA THR A 220 -17.85 2.18 -10.07
C THR A 220 -17.40 2.73 -8.73
N GLU A 221 -16.91 1.86 -7.82
CA GLU A 221 -16.36 2.26 -6.53
C GLU A 221 -15.01 2.95 -6.69
N MET A 222 -14.14 2.45 -7.57
CA MET A 222 -12.87 3.09 -7.89
C MET A 222 -13.06 4.52 -8.42
N VAL A 223 -14.02 4.71 -9.34
CA VAL A 223 -14.35 6.04 -9.87
C VAL A 223 -14.94 6.94 -8.78
N SER A 224 -15.80 6.39 -7.92
CA SER A 224 -16.37 7.13 -6.77
C SER A 224 -15.27 7.62 -5.83
N LEU A 225 -14.30 6.76 -5.49
CA LEU A 225 -13.15 7.13 -4.67
C LEU A 225 -12.27 8.19 -5.34
N ALA A 226 -12.04 8.05 -6.65
CA ALA A 226 -11.28 9.05 -7.41
C ALA A 226 -11.94 10.44 -7.38
N GLN A 227 -13.27 10.52 -7.32
CA GLN A 227 -14.00 11.78 -7.17
C GLN A 227 -13.85 12.43 -5.79
N LEU A 228 -13.47 11.66 -4.77
CA LEU A 228 -13.19 12.17 -3.41
C LEU A 228 -11.76 12.73 -3.27
N LEU A 229 -10.87 12.45 -4.21
CA LEU A 229 -9.46 12.87 -4.13
C LEU A 229 -9.29 14.39 -3.88
N PRO A 230 -10.03 15.32 -4.51
CA PRO A 230 -9.91 16.74 -4.22
C PRO A 230 -10.19 17.07 -2.76
N SER A 231 -11.22 16.45 -2.16
CA SER A 231 -11.59 16.62 -0.76
C SER A 231 -10.52 16.05 0.18
N ILE A 232 -10.01 14.86 -0.14
CA ILE A 232 -8.92 14.22 0.63
C ILE A 232 -7.67 15.11 0.64
N ARG A 233 -7.35 15.76 -0.48
CA ARG A 233 -6.23 16.71 -0.54
C ARG A 233 -6.44 17.92 0.36
N GLU A 234 -7.65 18.48 0.38
CA GLU A 234 -7.96 19.69 1.15
C GLU A 234 -7.92 19.43 2.66
N HIS A 235 -8.39 18.27 3.11
CA HIS A 235 -8.45 17.89 4.53
C HIS A 235 -7.19 17.16 5.03
N GLY A 236 -6.29 16.82 4.14
CA GLY A 236 -5.05 16.13 4.44
C GLY A 236 -5.18 14.60 4.49
N MET A 237 -4.07 13.94 4.17
CA MET A 237 -3.87 12.50 4.38
C MET A 237 -3.14 12.34 5.71
N ILE A 238 -3.70 11.55 6.63
CA ILE A 238 -3.12 11.26 7.95
C ILE A 238 -2.51 9.86 7.94
#